data_326bd519c80339df0099fd316b4126b9
#
_entry.id   326bd519c80339df0099fd316b4126b9
#
_cell.length_a   1.000
_cell.length_b   1.000
_cell.length_c   1.000
_cell.angle_alpha   90.00
_cell.angle_beta   90.00
_cell.angle_gamma   90.00
#
_symmetry.space_group_name_H-M   'P 1'
#
loop_
_entity.id
_entity.type
_entity.pdbx_description
1 polymer ?
#
loop_
_entity_poly.entity_id
_entity_poly.type
_entity_poly.pdbx_seq_one_letter_code
_entity_poly.pdbx_strand_id
1 'polypeptide(L)'
;MKKHVWRPLFVVLGLVVLILLFRLVYVPADFGVQDRGYTFGFHRLSNEQVWKDYPAKYKSSSYCNECHDDKVKSWEASAHGIIPCENCHGAAFDHPDKPEKLSIDRSRNQCLRCHTKLYMPTSGRNDIPGIDPEQHNAKTACVECHNPHNPSLEEM
;
A
#
# COMPACT_ATOMS: atom_id res chain seq x y z
N MET A 1 -62.31 -19.44 -18.39
CA MET A 1 -61.25 -19.07 -17.41
C MET A 1 -60.79 -17.63 -17.69
N LYS A 2 -60.78 -16.79 -16.68
CA LYS A 2 -60.46 -15.36 -16.86
C LYS A 2 -58.93 -15.19 -17.07
N LYS A 3 -58.53 -14.89 -18.31
CA LYS A 3 -57.10 -14.77 -18.74
C LYS A 3 -56.25 -13.76 -17.89
N HIS A 4 -56.91 -12.87 -17.14
CA HIS A 4 -56.21 -11.88 -16.30
C HIS A 4 -55.55 -12.48 -15.05
N VAL A 5 -55.95 -13.67 -14.60
CA VAL A 5 -55.35 -14.35 -13.44
C VAL A 5 -53.85 -14.69 -13.68
N TRP A 6 -53.48 -14.91 -14.93
CA TRP A 6 -52.09 -15.26 -15.33
C TRP A 6 -51.18 -14.06 -15.59
N ARG A 7 -51.74 -12.84 -15.66
CA ARG A 7 -50.95 -11.63 -15.95
C ARG A 7 -49.80 -11.40 -14.96
N PRO A 8 -49.99 -11.55 -13.62
CA PRO A 8 -48.89 -11.38 -12.68
C PRO A 8 -47.78 -12.39 -12.91
N LEU A 9 -48.11 -13.64 -13.24
CA LEU A 9 -47.13 -14.68 -13.53
C LEU A 9 -46.27 -14.33 -14.77
N PHE A 10 -46.90 -13.87 -15.86
CA PHE A 10 -46.15 -13.46 -17.06
C PHE A 10 -45.27 -12.25 -16.79
N VAL A 11 -45.65 -11.31 -15.95
CA VAL A 11 -44.83 -10.18 -15.55
C VAL A 11 -43.61 -10.66 -14.77
N VAL A 12 -43.81 -11.55 -13.79
CA VAL A 12 -42.69 -12.12 -13.00
C VAL A 12 -41.74 -12.89 -13.89
N LEU A 13 -42.25 -13.76 -14.78
CA LEU A 13 -41.40 -14.49 -15.73
C LEU A 13 -40.63 -13.56 -16.67
N GLY A 14 -41.27 -12.50 -17.16
CA GLY A 14 -40.61 -11.49 -17.97
C GLY A 14 -39.48 -10.77 -17.25
N LEU A 15 -39.68 -10.41 -15.98
CA LEU A 15 -38.64 -9.82 -15.15
C LEU A 15 -37.47 -10.77 -14.90
N VAL A 16 -37.76 -12.05 -14.60
CA VAL A 16 -36.70 -13.06 -14.42
C VAL A 16 -35.89 -13.23 -15.70
N VAL A 17 -36.53 -13.35 -16.86
CA VAL A 17 -35.84 -13.45 -18.16
C VAL A 17 -34.99 -12.21 -18.40
N LEU A 18 -35.52 -11.03 -18.13
CA LEU A 18 -34.78 -9.77 -18.30
C LEU A 18 -33.54 -9.72 -17.41
N ILE A 19 -33.66 -10.13 -16.14
CA ILE A 19 -32.53 -10.20 -15.20
C ILE A 19 -31.48 -11.20 -15.70
N LEU A 20 -31.88 -12.36 -16.18
CA LEU A 20 -30.96 -13.37 -16.71
C LEU A 20 -30.24 -12.88 -17.97
N LEU A 21 -30.94 -12.19 -18.88
CA LEU A 21 -30.32 -11.58 -20.06
C LEU A 21 -29.36 -10.48 -19.68
N PHE A 22 -29.72 -9.62 -18.73
CA PHE A 22 -28.83 -8.59 -18.23
C PHE A 22 -27.56 -9.19 -17.62
N ARG A 23 -27.71 -10.26 -16.83
CA ARG A 23 -26.57 -10.99 -16.27
C ARG A 23 -25.62 -11.53 -17.35
N LEU A 24 -26.15 -12.11 -18.44
CA LEU A 24 -25.31 -12.63 -19.53
C LEU A 24 -24.44 -11.56 -20.19
N VAL A 25 -24.89 -10.30 -20.19
CA VAL A 25 -24.18 -9.19 -20.84
C VAL A 25 -23.21 -8.51 -19.87
N TYR A 26 -23.62 -8.32 -18.61
CA TYR A 26 -22.85 -7.48 -17.67
C TYR A 26 -21.95 -8.26 -16.72
N VAL A 27 -22.26 -9.53 -16.42
CA VAL A 27 -21.44 -10.32 -15.50
C VAL A 27 -20.43 -11.12 -16.30
N PRO A 28 -19.12 -10.93 -16.06
CA PRO A 28 -18.09 -11.72 -16.72
C PRO A 28 -18.26 -13.22 -16.48
N ALA A 29 -17.93 -14.05 -17.46
CA ALA A 29 -18.11 -15.49 -17.39
C ALA A 29 -17.27 -16.15 -16.28
N ASP A 30 -16.17 -15.51 -15.89
CA ASP A 30 -15.25 -15.97 -14.83
C ASP A 30 -15.59 -15.43 -13.42
N PHE A 31 -16.71 -14.69 -13.28
CA PHE A 31 -17.11 -14.14 -11.97
C PHE A 31 -17.78 -15.19 -11.09
N GLY A 32 -17.15 -15.48 -9.95
CA GLY A 32 -17.71 -16.35 -8.91
C GLY A 32 -17.91 -17.81 -9.27
N VAL A 33 -17.35 -18.31 -10.39
CA VAL A 33 -17.51 -19.69 -10.87
C VAL A 33 -16.35 -20.62 -10.50
N GLN A 34 -15.27 -20.07 -9.91
CA GLN A 34 -14.14 -20.87 -9.44
C GLN A 34 -14.41 -21.44 -8.04
N ASP A 35 -13.65 -22.46 -7.67
CA ASP A 35 -13.76 -23.18 -6.40
C ASP A 35 -13.54 -22.28 -5.15
N ARG A 36 -12.74 -21.22 -5.28
CA ARG A 36 -12.45 -20.25 -4.21
C ARG A 36 -13.40 -19.06 -4.16
N GLY A 37 -14.38 -18.98 -5.04
CA GLY A 37 -15.27 -17.82 -5.18
C GLY A 37 -16.04 -17.47 -3.90
N TYR A 38 -16.47 -18.47 -3.15
CA TYR A 38 -17.19 -18.27 -1.89
C TYR A 38 -16.27 -18.00 -0.70
N THR A 39 -15.04 -18.49 -0.71
CA THR A 39 -14.06 -18.31 0.38
C THR A 39 -13.60 -16.86 0.51
N PHE A 40 -13.38 -16.20 -0.62
CA PHE A 40 -12.87 -14.82 -0.70
C PHE A 40 -13.92 -13.81 -1.20
N GLY A 41 -15.18 -14.21 -1.25
CA GLY A 41 -16.24 -13.46 -1.89
C GLY A 41 -16.22 -13.59 -3.42
N PHE A 42 -17.26 -13.04 -4.06
CA PHE A 42 -17.36 -13.09 -5.52
C PHE A 42 -16.31 -12.18 -6.16
N HIS A 43 -15.42 -12.75 -6.95
CA HIS A 43 -14.40 -12.02 -7.69
C HIS A 43 -14.25 -12.59 -9.11
N ARG A 44 -13.60 -11.83 -9.98
CA ARG A 44 -13.25 -12.29 -11.34
C ARG A 44 -11.93 -13.04 -11.28
N LEU A 45 -11.90 -14.27 -11.78
CA LEU A 45 -10.69 -15.08 -11.82
C LEU A 45 -9.58 -14.41 -12.68
N SER A 46 -9.95 -13.85 -13.82
CA SER A 46 -9.03 -13.11 -14.69
C SER A 46 -8.37 -11.89 -14.01
N ASN A 47 -9.00 -11.33 -12.98
CA ASN A 47 -8.42 -10.22 -12.23
C ASN A 47 -7.14 -10.61 -11.46
N GLU A 48 -6.99 -11.87 -11.06
CA GLU A 48 -5.76 -12.37 -10.45
C GLU A 48 -4.56 -12.18 -11.39
N GLN A 49 -4.76 -12.48 -12.68
CA GLN A 49 -3.70 -12.30 -13.67
C GLN A 49 -3.40 -10.82 -13.93
N VAL A 50 -4.43 -9.97 -13.99
CA VAL A 50 -4.25 -8.52 -14.11
C VAL A 50 -3.36 -7.96 -13.00
N TRP A 51 -3.54 -8.43 -11.75
CA TRP A 51 -2.70 -8.00 -10.63
C TRP A 51 -1.27 -8.56 -10.71
N LYS A 52 -1.10 -9.80 -11.17
CA LYS A 52 0.23 -10.41 -11.35
C LYS A 52 1.03 -9.72 -12.45
N ASP A 53 0.36 -9.30 -13.52
CA ASP A 53 0.98 -8.63 -14.66
C ASP A 53 1.18 -7.12 -14.44
N TYR A 54 0.61 -6.58 -13.35
CA TYR A 54 0.77 -5.16 -13.05
C TYR A 54 2.22 -4.83 -12.70
N PRO A 55 2.86 -3.87 -13.39
CA PRO A 55 4.25 -3.54 -13.13
C PRO A 55 4.44 -3.04 -11.70
N ALA A 56 5.38 -3.65 -10.97
CA ALA A 56 5.71 -3.26 -9.62
C ALA A 56 6.34 -1.86 -9.63
N LYS A 57 5.74 -0.93 -8.89
CA LYS A 57 6.25 0.44 -8.73
C LYS A 57 7.38 0.51 -7.71
N TYR A 58 7.36 -0.40 -6.74
CA TYR A 58 8.37 -0.50 -5.69
C TYR A 58 9.41 -1.53 -6.07
N LYS A 59 10.66 -1.20 -5.82
CA LYS A 59 11.82 -2.07 -6.02
C LYS A 59 12.33 -2.54 -4.67
N SER A 60 13.26 -3.46 -4.65
CA SER A 60 13.94 -3.86 -3.41
C SER A 60 15.12 -2.94 -3.10
N SER A 61 15.58 -2.95 -1.82
CA SER A 61 16.77 -2.21 -1.44
C SER A 61 18.02 -2.65 -2.22
N SER A 62 18.06 -3.90 -2.73
CA SER A 62 19.13 -4.37 -3.61
C SER A 62 19.20 -3.61 -4.94
N TYR A 63 18.08 -3.18 -5.48
CA TYR A 63 18.06 -2.32 -6.66
C TYR A 63 18.75 -0.97 -6.40
N CYS A 64 18.53 -0.40 -5.21
CA CYS A 64 19.18 0.86 -4.84
C CYS A 64 20.68 0.70 -4.65
N ASN A 65 21.13 -0.47 -4.18
CA ASN A 65 22.54 -0.75 -3.89
C ASN A 65 23.46 -0.69 -5.13
N GLU A 66 22.93 -0.92 -6.31
CA GLU A 66 23.71 -0.89 -7.55
C GLU A 66 24.39 0.47 -7.80
N CYS A 67 23.77 1.57 -7.32
CA CYS A 67 24.27 2.93 -7.52
C CYS A 67 24.50 3.69 -6.19
N HIS A 68 23.89 3.27 -5.09
CA HIS A 68 23.91 3.96 -3.79
C HIS A 68 24.52 3.11 -2.67
N ASP A 69 25.61 2.38 -2.96
CA ASP A 69 26.22 1.42 -2.05
C ASP A 69 26.68 2.05 -0.73
N ASP A 70 27.16 3.30 -0.75
CA ASP A 70 27.56 4.05 0.43
C ASP A 70 26.36 4.30 1.38
N LYS A 71 25.20 4.62 0.84
CA LYS A 71 23.98 4.85 1.62
C LYS A 71 23.41 3.54 2.15
N VAL A 72 23.45 2.48 1.34
CA VAL A 72 22.99 1.15 1.74
C VAL A 72 23.84 0.62 2.89
N LYS A 73 25.18 0.71 2.82
CA LYS A 73 26.07 0.30 3.92
C LYS A 73 25.78 1.03 5.23
N SER A 74 25.56 2.35 5.16
CA SER A 74 25.21 3.15 6.34
C SER A 74 23.85 2.76 6.92
N TRP A 75 22.86 2.52 6.06
CA TRP A 75 21.51 2.11 6.44
C TRP A 75 21.50 0.69 7.03
N GLU A 76 22.16 -0.29 6.42
CA GLU A 76 22.25 -1.66 6.92
C GLU A 76 22.89 -1.74 8.32
N ALA A 77 23.85 -0.87 8.61
CA ALA A 77 24.52 -0.78 9.90
C ALA A 77 23.66 -0.13 10.99
N SER A 78 22.48 0.39 10.64
CA SER A 78 21.62 1.17 11.55
C SER A 78 20.35 0.40 11.96
N ALA A 79 19.66 0.91 12.99
CA ALA A 79 18.33 0.42 13.37
C ALA A 79 17.27 0.61 12.25
N HIS A 80 17.52 1.47 11.27
CA HIS A 80 16.66 1.64 10.09
C HIS A 80 16.89 0.58 9.01
N GLY A 81 17.86 -0.31 9.14
CA GLY A 81 18.17 -1.37 8.17
C GLY A 81 17.03 -2.34 7.85
N ILE A 82 15.98 -2.38 8.68
CA ILE A 82 14.75 -3.12 8.43
C ILE A 82 13.71 -2.35 7.60
N ILE A 83 13.91 -1.05 7.38
CA ILE A 83 12.95 -0.18 6.69
C ILE A 83 13.37 -0.06 5.23
N PRO A 84 12.55 -0.48 4.25
CA PRO A 84 12.89 -0.31 2.84
C PRO A 84 13.13 1.16 2.47
N CYS A 85 14.10 1.40 1.59
CA CYS A 85 14.49 2.75 1.14
C CYS A 85 13.29 3.57 0.65
N GLU A 86 12.38 2.91 -0.06
CA GLU A 86 11.19 3.50 -0.66
C GLU A 86 10.12 3.94 0.36
N ASN A 87 10.21 3.54 1.62
CA ASN A 87 9.33 4.06 2.66
C ASN A 87 9.57 5.55 2.94
N CYS A 88 10.79 6.02 2.71
CA CYS A 88 11.17 7.41 2.89
C CYS A 88 11.32 8.15 1.56
N HIS A 89 11.81 7.46 0.52
CA HIS A 89 12.11 8.05 -0.78
C HIS A 89 10.96 7.90 -1.80
N GLY A 90 9.90 7.16 -1.47
CA GLY A 90 8.82 6.85 -2.41
C GLY A 90 9.21 5.77 -3.41
N ALA A 91 8.25 5.39 -4.24
CA ALA A 91 8.44 4.32 -5.21
C ALA A 91 9.49 4.68 -6.26
N ALA A 92 10.42 3.77 -6.51
CA ALA A 92 11.52 4.01 -7.46
C ALA A 92 11.03 4.07 -8.92
N PHE A 93 9.94 3.38 -9.27
CA PHE A 93 9.46 3.28 -10.66
C PHE A 93 10.57 2.83 -11.61
N ASP A 94 10.88 3.69 -12.59
CA ASP A 94 11.94 3.51 -13.56
C ASP A 94 13.16 4.43 -13.26
N HIS A 95 13.33 4.83 -11.98
CA HIS A 95 14.51 5.57 -11.55
C HIS A 95 15.77 4.75 -11.93
N PRO A 96 16.83 5.33 -12.50
CA PRO A 96 17.09 6.78 -12.65
C PRO A 96 16.50 7.43 -13.92
N ASP A 97 15.85 6.69 -14.80
CA ASP A 97 15.34 7.26 -16.05
C ASP A 97 14.10 8.16 -15.80
N LYS A 98 13.13 7.64 -15.04
CA LYS A 98 11.94 8.43 -14.66
C LYS A 98 11.39 8.00 -13.27
N PRO A 99 11.52 8.88 -12.29
CA PRO A 99 12.18 10.19 -12.29
C PRO A 99 13.71 10.06 -12.20
N GLU A 100 14.45 11.04 -12.70
CA GLU A 100 15.91 11.12 -12.55
C GLU A 100 16.32 11.19 -11.07
N LYS A 101 15.53 11.87 -10.25
CA LYS A 101 15.71 11.95 -8.80
C LYS A 101 14.39 11.66 -8.09
N LEU A 102 14.44 10.81 -7.09
CA LEU A 102 13.30 10.59 -6.21
C LEU A 102 13.10 11.81 -5.30
N SER A 103 11.84 12.12 -5.01
CA SER A 103 11.50 13.17 -4.07
C SER A 103 11.89 12.73 -2.65
N ILE A 104 12.45 13.66 -1.87
CA ILE A 104 12.81 13.42 -0.48
C ILE A 104 11.93 14.31 0.39
N ASP A 105 11.05 13.70 1.18
CA ASP A 105 10.31 14.42 2.21
C ASP A 105 11.21 14.62 3.44
N ARG A 106 11.62 15.87 3.67
CA ARG A 106 12.44 16.28 4.82
C ARG A 106 11.60 16.84 5.96
N SER A 107 10.28 16.81 5.83
CA SER A 107 9.40 17.30 6.87
C SER A 107 9.50 16.45 8.15
N ARG A 108 9.25 17.09 9.28
CA ARG A 108 9.14 16.39 10.57
C ARG A 108 8.10 15.26 10.53
N ASN A 109 7.02 15.44 9.78
CA ASN A 109 5.95 14.45 9.65
C ASN A 109 6.44 13.10 9.13
N GLN A 110 7.43 13.09 8.23
CA GLN A 110 8.04 11.86 7.73
C GLN A 110 8.60 10.99 8.87
N CYS A 111 9.30 11.60 9.82
CA CYS A 111 9.89 10.90 10.96
C CYS A 111 8.86 10.62 12.06
N LEU A 112 7.98 11.57 12.32
CA LEU A 112 6.98 11.50 13.38
C LEU A 112 5.91 10.42 13.14
N ARG A 113 5.72 9.95 11.91
CA ARG A 113 4.87 8.78 11.64
C ARG A 113 5.25 7.56 12.49
N CYS A 114 6.55 7.41 12.78
CA CYS A 114 7.07 6.32 13.60
C CYS A 114 7.56 6.80 14.97
N HIS A 115 8.17 8.00 15.06
CA HIS A 115 8.84 8.49 16.26
C HIS A 115 7.97 9.37 17.16
N THR A 116 6.69 9.60 16.87
CA THR A 116 5.80 10.22 17.87
C THR A 116 5.55 9.25 19.01
N LYS A 117 5.78 9.70 20.25
CA LYS A 117 5.46 8.94 21.45
C LYS A 117 3.96 8.66 21.51
N LEU A 118 3.58 7.41 21.57
CA LEU A 118 2.19 6.99 21.74
C LEU A 118 1.96 6.57 23.19
N TYR A 119 0.86 7.08 23.76
CA TYR A 119 0.48 6.77 25.15
C TYR A 119 -0.26 5.43 25.27
N MET A 120 -0.56 4.75 24.16
CA MET A 120 -1.26 3.47 24.15
C MET A 120 -0.26 2.31 24.30
N PRO A 121 -0.27 1.59 25.45
CA PRO A 121 0.71 0.54 25.74
C PRO A 121 0.59 -0.68 24.81
N THR A 122 -0.56 -0.88 24.16
CA THR A 122 -0.84 -2.02 23.25
C THR A 122 -0.40 -1.77 21.80
N SER A 123 0.18 -0.61 21.49
CA SER A 123 0.55 -0.25 20.11
C SER A 123 1.75 -1.04 19.58
N GLY A 124 2.53 -1.72 20.41
CA GLY A 124 3.79 -2.38 20.03
C GLY A 124 4.91 -1.41 19.62
N ARG A 125 4.68 -0.09 19.78
CA ARG A 125 5.64 0.96 19.35
C ARG A 125 6.61 1.40 20.46
N ASN A 126 6.58 0.72 21.61
CA ASN A 126 7.48 1.06 22.73
C ASN A 126 8.95 0.74 22.40
N ASP A 127 9.20 -0.14 21.45
CA ASP A 127 10.54 -0.50 20.98
C ASP A 127 11.13 0.54 20.02
N ILE A 128 10.30 1.47 19.52
CA ILE A 128 10.74 2.59 18.68
C ILE A 128 10.97 3.79 19.58
N PRO A 129 12.19 4.40 19.58
CA PRO A 129 12.46 5.61 20.33
C PRO A 129 11.44 6.70 19.97
N GLY A 130 10.58 7.05 20.93
CA GLY A 130 9.51 8.01 20.73
C GLY A 130 9.80 9.36 21.39
N ILE A 131 9.48 10.43 20.70
CA ILE A 131 9.63 11.80 21.20
C ILE A 131 8.27 12.49 21.35
N ASP A 132 8.22 13.52 22.19
CA ASP A 132 7.15 14.50 22.19
C ASP A 132 7.47 15.55 21.11
N PRO A 133 6.64 15.68 20.07
CA PRO A 133 6.92 16.57 18.95
C PRO A 133 6.99 18.05 19.33
N GLU A 134 6.28 18.45 20.39
CA GLU A 134 6.23 19.84 20.84
C GLU A 134 7.44 20.21 21.74
N GLN A 135 7.99 19.21 22.42
CA GLN A 135 9.10 19.43 23.35
C GLN A 135 10.46 19.21 22.69
N HIS A 136 10.54 18.33 21.69
CA HIS A 136 11.79 18.01 21.01
C HIS A 136 12.00 18.88 19.77
N ASN A 137 12.65 20.04 19.95
CA ASN A 137 13.04 20.94 18.86
C ASN A 137 11.93 21.17 17.80
N ALA A 138 10.75 21.60 18.27
CA ALA A 138 9.51 21.65 17.49
C ALA A 138 9.60 22.37 16.13
N LYS A 139 10.54 23.31 15.97
CA LYS A 139 10.69 24.14 14.76
C LYS A 139 11.83 23.72 13.84
N THR A 140 12.61 22.71 14.23
CA THR A 140 13.81 22.26 13.52
C THR A 140 13.50 20.97 12.76
N ALA A 141 13.95 20.83 11.52
CA ALA A 141 13.80 19.58 10.78
C ALA A 141 14.71 18.51 11.40
N CYS A 142 14.20 17.28 11.51
CA CYS A 142 14.94 16.19 12.16
C CYS A 142 16.30 15.93 11.50
N VAL A 143 16.35 16.07 10.17
CA VAL A 143 17.57 15.85 9.36
C VAL A 143 18.66 16.90 9.56
N GLU A 144 18.38 17.98 10.28
CA GLU A 144 19.39 18.99 10.62
C GLU A 144 20.32 18.50 11.73
N CYS A 145 19.83 17.57 12.56
CA CYS A 145 20.58 17.00 13.67
C CYS A 145 20.82 15.49 13.52
N HIS A 146 19.93 14.77 12.84
CA HIS A 146 19.99 13.33 12.71
C HIS A 146 20.26 12.89 11.26
N ASN A 147 21.23 11.99 11.07
CA ASN A 147 21.42 11.33 9.79
C ASN A 147 20.32 10.26 9.59
N PRO A 148 19.41 10.39 8.61
CA PRO A 148 18.30 9.45 8.46
C PRO A 148 18.71 8.03 8.06
N HIS A 149 19.89 7.85 7.46
CA HIS A 149 20.42 6.52 7.12
C HIS A 149 21.09 5.82 8.30
N ASN A 150 21.64 6.58 9.23
CA ASN A 150 22.20 6.06 10.47
C ASN A 150 21.91 7.05 11.61
N PRO A 151 20.72 7.00 12.21
CA PRO A 151 20.28 7.96 13.23
C PRO A 151 20.87 7.70 14.61
N SER A 152 22.11 7.22 14.69
CA SER A 152 22.81 7.01 15.96
C SER A 152 22.93 8.34 16.74
N LEU A 153 22.71 8.28 18.06
CA LEU A 153 22.88 9.43 18.95
C LEU A 153 24.34 9.60 19.40
N GLU A 154 25.22 8.68 19.03
CA GLU A 154 26.64 8.68 19.45
C GLU A 154 27.49 9.65 18.63
N GLU A 155 26.95 10.18 17.52
CA GLU A 155 27.67 11.11 16.61
C GLU A 155 27.26 12.58 16.79
N MET A 156 26.54 12.92 17.89
CA MET A 156 26.14 14.30 18.20
C MET A 156 27.05 14.93 19.29
#